data_076fbab21082dac807703ad8bdd97a52
#
_entry.id   076fbab21082dac807703ad8bdd97a52
#
_cell.length_a   1.000
_cell.length_b   1.000
_cell.length_c   1.000
_cell.angle_alpha   90.00
_cell.angle_beta   90.00
_cell.angle_gamma   90.00
#
_symmetry.space_group_name_H-M   'P 1'
#
loop_
_entity.id
_entity.type
_entity.pdbx_description
1 polymer ?
#
loop_
_entity_poly.entity_id
_entity_poly.type
_entity_poly.pdbx_seq_one_letter_code
_entity_poly.pdbx_strand_id
1 'polypeptide(L)'
;MTSQHLSTQGFCGEGTIKYMFGEFPGENYSIPNLTGWSTVLNNEYITRNTSSYTYYPWFYYYMMIGNANEILRNIDAAEGPQAEKDFITAQALTFRAYAYTMLVQLYCYRWADSENGTAVSKLNNGLVLRTEENMDNTDVPLSSSGAVYELIYSDLQRAVDLFTSCGIDRDPDDLWLPNIDVANATWARAALSKQDYATALEKATLAKADYPLMSNDEYQSGFNAPNQEWIFGSFGGSEENLYYYSYFAYVGYDAGSSRVRGYPSCISKELYEDIPETDIRKGMFLDPISEDNYSSSNGELTDDDLIAEYKAKYPTITSAHKLAAYNQLKVGVAGTPGIGYLNHFRSAEMYLIIAESNYFLSNEQAAREAMNELTRDSGRDPQYNCDASGEALLDEIKLYWDIELFLEGFDWFNKKRWNEPLVRHSFDEGGNFNSLMSNDRDVEFGNRWTYVTPLIEIQYNRALQ
;
A
#
# COMPACT_ATOMS: atom_id res chain seq x y z
N MET A 1 -15.05 -0.16 0.02
CA MET A 1 -13.63 0.19 -0.24
C MET A 1 -13.28 0.27 -1.72
N THR A 2 -13.99 -0.37 -2.60
CA THR A 2 -13.65 -0.48 -4.04
C THR A 2 -14.36 0.51 -4.95
N SER A 3 -15.56 0.97 -4.62
CA SER A 3 -16.44 1.67 -5.57
C SER A 3 -16.49 3.20 -5.47
N GLN A 4 -15.80 3.79 -4.52
CA GLN A 4 -15.81 5.25 -4.37
C GLN A 4 -14.82 5.92 -5.32
N HIS A 5 -15.31 6.78 -6.19
CA HIS A 5 -14.50 7.49 -7.14
C HIS A 5 -14.95 8.93 -7.36
N LEU A 6 -14.06 9.75 -7.88
CA LEU A 6 -14.36 11.03 -8.49
C LEU A 6 -14.51 10.80 -9.99
N SER A 7 -15.72 10.90 -10.51
CA SER A 7 -16.12 10.45 -11.86
C SER A 7 -15.29 11.01 -13.02
N THR A 8 -14.63 12.12 -12.83
CA THR A 8 -13.83 12.78 -13.88
C THR A 8 -12.34 12.49 -13.81
N GLN A 9 -11.86 11.78 -12.75
CA GLN A 9 -10.42 11.63 -12.46
C GLN A 9 -9.95 10.19 -12.50
N GLY A 10 -10.85 9.22 -12.62
CA GLY A 10 -10.48 7.80 -12.61
C GLY A 10 -10.02 7.28 -11.26
N PHE A 11 -10.37 7.93 -10.16
CA PHE A 11 -10.06 7.46 -8.82
C PHE A 11 -11.10 6.43 -8.35
N CYS A 12 -10.64 5.29 -7.87
CA CYS A 12 -11.48 4.14 -7.52
C CYS A 12 -10.98 3.46 -6.24
N GLY A 13 -11.46 3.90 -5.10
CA GLY A 13 -11.28 3.25 -3.80
C GLY A 13 -9.82 3.10 -3.37
N GLU A 14 -9.60 2.12 -2.51
CA GLU A 14 -8.30 1.79 -1.91
C GLU A 14 -7.25 1.40 -2.96
N GLY A 15 -7.66 0.77 -4.04
CA GLY A 15 -6.77 0.45 -5.15
C GLY A 15 -6.04 1.67 -5.71
N THR A 16 -6.75 2.80 -5.84
CA THR A 16 -6.13 4.06 -6.26
C THR A 16 -5.07 4.54 -5.27
N ILE A 17 -5.33 4.40 -3.97
CA ILE A 17 -4.36 4.77 -2.93
C ILE A 17 -3.10 3.93 -3.07
N LYS A 18 -3.24 2.62 -3.25
CA LYS A 18 -2.09 1.71 -3.41
C LYS A 18 -1.18 2.12 -4.56
N TYR A 19 -1.70 2.25 -5.78
CA TYR A 19 -0.80 2.51 -6.91
C TYR A 19 -0.45 3.98 -7.09
N MET A 20 -1.39 4.91 -6.91
CA MET A 20 -1.12 6.33 -7.17
C MET A 20 -0.36 7.04 -6.05
N PHE A 21 -0.53 6.59 -4.81
CA PHE A 21 0.06 7.26 -3.65
C PHE A 21 1.12 6.42 -2.94
N GLY A 22 1.08 5.10 -3.11
CA GLY A 22 2.02 4.19 -2.51
C GLY A 22 3.16 3.75 -3.44
N GLU A 23 2.88 3.50 -4.73
CA GLU A 23 3.89 2.97 -5.67
C GLU A 23 4.39 3.99 -6.67
N PHE A 24 3.49 4.64 -7.41
CA PHE A 24 3.88 5.54 -8.50
C PHE A 24 4.86 6.65 -8.11
N PRO A 25 4.75 7.26 -6.93
CA PRO A 25 5.69 8.27 -6.50
C PRO A 25 7.01 7.71 -5.95
N GLY A 26 7.12 6.41 -5.73
CA GLY A 26 8.31 5.73 -5.20
C GLY A 26 9.42 5.54 -6.24
N GLU A 27 10.41 4.71 -5.94
CA GLU A 27 11.55 4.43 -6.83
C GLU A 27 11.55 3.02 -7.41
N ASN A 28 10.67 2.14 -6.93
CA ASN A 28 10.65 0.73 -7.33
C ASN A 28 9.82 0.48 -8.57
N TYR A 29 8.88 1.37 -8.89
CA TYR A 29 7.93 1.22 -9.99
C TYR A 29 8.22 2.19 -11.14
N SER A 30 8.43 1.65 -12.34
CA SER A 30 8.68 2.40 -13.56
C SER A 30 7.62 2.16 -14.64
N ILE A 31 7.35 3.19 -15.44
CA ILE A 31 6.60 3.09 -16.70
C ILE A 31 7.47 3.72 -17.79
N PRO A 32 8.43 3.01 -18.35
CA PRO A 32 9.50 3.58 -19.17
C PRO A 32 9.03 4.41 -20.36
N ASN A 33 7.89 4.03 -20.96
CA ASN A 33 7.36 4.64 -22.18
C ASN A 33 6.30 5.72 -21.91
N LEU A 34 5.89 5.96 -20.65
CA LEU A 34 4.81 6.90 -20.36
C LEU A 34 5.34 8.30 -20.07
N THR A 35 4.93 9.28 -20.87
CA THR A 35 5.34 10.68 -20.70
C THR A 35 4.24 11.60 -20.15
N GLY A 36 2.98 11.26 -20.40
CA GLY A 36 1.84 12.12 -20.03
C GLY A 36 1.50 12.15 -18.53
N TRP A 37 2.13 11.31 -17.71
CA TRP A 37 1.86 11.16 -16.29
C TRP A 37 3.03 11.61 -15.40
N SER A 38 4.02 12.28 -15.94
CA SER A 38 5.22 12.72 -15.20
C SER A 38 4.87 13.49 -13.93
N THR A 39 3.89 14.40 -13.97
CA THR A 39 3.44 15.17 -12.80
C THR A 39 2.90 14.27 -11.68
N VAL A 40 2.18 13.18 -12.01
CA VAL A 40 1.65 12.20 -11.05
C VAL A 40 2.77 11.36 -10.49
N LEU A 41 3.57 10.76 -11.37
CA LEU A 41 4.67 9.88 -11.00
C LEU A 41 5.77 10.61 -10.22
N ASN A 42 5.94 11.91 -10.47
CA ASN A 42 6.85 12.77 -9.72
C ASN A 42 6.23 13.37 -8.46
N ASN A 43 4.98 13.05 -8.17
CA ASN A 43 4.22 13.58 -7.03
C ASN A 43 4.25 15.11 -6.91
N GLU A 44 4.23 15.84 -8.02
CA GLU A 44 4.26 17.31 -8.01
C GLU A 44 3.00 17.95 -7.40
N TYR A 45 1.95 17.16 -7.19
CA TYR A 45 0.70 17.61 -6.59
C TYR A 45 0.74 17.69 -5.06
N ILE A 46 1.77 17.15 -4.42
CA ILE A 46 1.85 17.03 -2.96
C ILE A 46 1.67 18.37 -2.21
N THR A 47 2.12 19.46 -2.80
CA THR A 47 2.01 20.83 -2.25
C THR A 47 0.85 21.65 -2.83
N ARG A 48 0.02 21.08 -3.70
CA ARG A 48 -1.06 21.78 -4.41
C ARG A 48 -2.42 21.48 -3.77
N ASN A 49 -2.85 22.30 -2.82
CA ASN A 49 -4.12 22.11 -2.10
C ASN A 49 -5.38 22.18 -2.99
N THR A 50 -5.29 22.69 -4.21
CA THR A 50 -6.38 22.74 -5.20
C THR A 50 -6.46 21.51 -6.08
N SER A 51 -5.51 20.57 -5.95
CA SER A 51 -5.44 19.38 -6.78
C SER A 51 -6.43 18.31 -6.30
N SER A 52 -7.09 17.64 -7.25
CA SER A 52 -7.88 16.43 -6.96
C SER A 52 -7.03 15.29 -6.41
N TYR A 53 -5.74 15.21 -6.74
CA TYR A 53 -4.79 14.24 -6.18
C TYR A 53 -4.55 14.48 -4.69
N THR A 54 -4.45 15.74 -4.26
CA THR A 54 -4.34 16.08 -2.83
C THR A 54 -5.67 15.90 -2.10
N TYR A 55 -6.79 16.11 -2.80
CA TYR A 55 -8.11 16.00 -2.21
C TYR A 55 -8.61 14.55 -2.09
N TYR A 56 -8.32 13.68 -3.06
CA TYR A 56 -8.96 12.36 -3.15
C TYR A 56 -8.73 11.46 -1.92
N PRO A 57 -7.51 11.25 -1.40
CA PRO A 57 -7.31 10.45 -0.19
C PRO A 57 -8.03 11.03 1.03
N TRP A 58 -8.03 12.36 1.17
CA TRP A 58 -8.77 13.07 2.22
C TRP A 58 -10.26 12.75 2.15
N PHE A 59 -10.88 13.00 1.00
CA PHE A 59 -12.28 12.71 0.74
C PHE A 59 -12.63 11.24 1.02
N TYR A 60 -11.85 10.33 0.48
CA TYR A 60 -12.10 8.90 0.57
C TYR A 60 -12.07 8.39 2.01
N TYR A 61 -11.04 8.71 2.76
CA TYR A 61 -10.93 8.23 4.13
C TYR A 61 -11.87 8.97 5.09
N TYR A 62 -12.11 10.27 4.93
CA TYR A 62 -13.11 10.95 5.76
C TYR A 62 -14.54 10.49 5.49
N MET A 63 -14.84 10.03 4.29
CA MET A 63 -16.12 9.36 4.02
C MET A 63 -16.22 8.02 4.77
N MET A 64 -15.16 7.23 4.81
CA MET A 64 -15.09 5.98 5.59
C MET A 64 -15.25 6.28 7.09
N ILE A 65 -14.56 7.30 7.61
CA ILE A 65 -14.69 7.78 8.99
C ILE A 65 -16.14 8.21 9.29
N GLY A 66 -16.75 8.97 8.38
CA GLY A 66 -18.15 9.41 8.54
C GLY A 66 -19.13 8.24 8.63
N ASN A 67 -18.98 7.24 7.78
CA ASN A 67 -19.80 6.03 7.82
C ASN A 67 -19.59 5.24 9.14
N ALA A 68 -18.35 5.10 9.59
CA ALA A 68 -18.05 4.46 10.86
C ALA A 68 -18.68 5.23 12.05
N ASN A 69 -18.54 6.55 12.07
CA ASN A 69 -19.13 7.41 13.11
C ASN A 69 -20.67 7.31 13.13
N GLU A 70 -21.31 7.19 11.96
CA GLU A 70 -22.77 7.04 11.88
C GLU A 70 -23.24 5.72 12.49
N ILE A 71 -22.48 4.63 12.27
CA ILE A 71 -22.71 3.33 12.93
C ILE A 71 -22.54 3.49 14.44
N LEU A 72 -21.40 4.03 14.90
CA LEU A 72 -21.07 4.16 16.31
C LEU A 72 -22.09 5.02 17.08
N ARG A 73 -22.64 6.06 16.44
CA ARG A 73 -23.66 6.93 17.04
C ARG A 73 -25.00 6.24 17.23
N ASN A 74 -25.37 5.31 16.37
CA ASN A 74 -26.72 4.76 16.32
C ASN A 74 -26.82 3.29 16.79
N ILE A 75 -25.71 2.57 16.95
CA ILE A 75 -25.69 1.12 17.20
C ILE A 75 -26.41 0.74 18.50
N ASP A 76 -26.30 1.54 19.55
CA ASP A 76 -26.93 1.26 20.84
C ASP A 76 -28.47 1.24 20.74
N ALA A 77 -29.04 2.09 19.88
CA ALA A 77 -30.47 2.17 19.64
C ALA A 77 -30.99 1.12 18.62
N ALA A 78 -30.09 0.42 17.93
CA ALA A 78 -30.48 -0.60 16.95
C ALA A 78 -31.13 -1.81 17.65
N GLU A 79 -32.07 -2.47 16.96
CA GLU A 79 -32.64 -3.75 17.43
C GLU A 79 -31.68 -4.90 17.08
N GLY A 80 -31.55 -5.88 17.95
CA GLY A 80 -30.73 -7.10 17.75
C GLY A 80 -30.00 -7.55 18.99
N PRO A 81 -29.36 -8.75 18.93
CA PRO A 81 -28.55 -9.26 20.02
C PRO A 81 -27.35 -8.38 20.32
N GLN A 82 -26.98 -8.25 21.59
CA GLN A 82 -25.84 -7.41 22.00
C GLN A 82 -24.52 -7.88 21.34
N ALA A 83 -24.30 -9.19 21.24
CA ALA A 83 -23.10 -9.71 20.58
C ALA A 83 -22.95 -9.27 19.11
N GLU A 84 -24.07 -9.20 18.36
CA GLU A 84 -24.06 -8.69 16.98
C GLU A 84 -23.75 -7.17 16.93
N LYS A 85 -24.34 -6.41 17.87
CA LYS A 85 -24.03 -4.96 17.98
C LYS A 85 -22.55 -4.74 18.32
N ASP A 86 -22.00 -5.54 19.24
CA ASP A 86 -20.59 -5.47 19.65
C ASP A 86 -19.67 -5.81 18.47
N PHE A 87 -20.02 -6.84 17.69
CA PHE A 87 -19.28 -7.21 16.48
C PHE A 87 -19.29 -6.08 15.42
N ILE A 88 -20.45 -5.50 15.12
CA ILE A 88 -20.58 -4.37 14.19
C ILE A 88 -19.84 -3.13 14.71
N THR A 89 -19.89 -2.88 16.02
CA THR A 89 -19.15 -1.77 16.65
C THR A 89 -17.64 -1.95 16.46
N ALA A 90 -17.13 -3.17 16.68
CA ALA A 90 -15.72 -3.49 16.51
C ALA A 90 -15.28 -3.30 15.04
N GLN A 91 -16.10 -3.70 14.09
CA GLN A 91 -15.85 -3.47 12.66
C GLN A 91 -15.79 -1.96 12.33
N ALA A 92 -16.74 -1.17 12.81
CA ALA A 92 -16.76 0.27 12.58
C ALA A 92 -15.53 0.98 13.17
N LEU A 93 -15.13 0.61 14.39
CA LEU A 93 -13.91 1.12 15.03
C LEU A 93 -12.65 0.73 14.24
N THR A 94 -12.58 -0.51 13.74
CA THR A 94 -11.45 -0.96 12.91
C THR A 94 -11.35 -0.18 11.60
N PHE A 95 -12.46 0.07 10.90
CA PHE A 95 -12.47 0.89 9.70
C PHE A 95 -12.08 2.34 9.97
N ARG A 96 -12.53 2.93 11.09
CA ARG A 96 -12.15 4.29 11.47
C ARG A 96 -10.65 4.40 11.76
N ALA A 97 -10.13 3.46 12.52
CA ALA A 97 -8.70 3.39 12.82
C ALA A 97 -7.85 3.16 11.56
N TYR A 98 -8.28 2.27 10.65
CA TYR A 98 -7.63 2.07 9.36
C TYR A 98 -7.57 3.37 8.54
N ALA A 99 -8.70 4.07 8.42
CA ALA A 99 -8.76 5.32 7.68
C ALA A 99 -7.83 6.39 8.26
N TYR A 100 -7.78 6.55 9.59
CA TYR A 100 -6.86 7.47 10.24
C TYR A 100 -5.40 7.03 10.11
N THR A 101 -5.11 5.72 10.11
CA THR A 101 -3.76 5.20 9.86
C THR A 101 -3.23 5.60 8.48
N MET A 102 -4.08 5.55 7.45
CA MET A 102 -3.71 6.00 6.12
C MET A 102 -3.59 7.52 6.01
N LEU A 103 -4.53 8.26 6.61
CA LEU A 103 -4.50 9.71 6.62
C LEU A 103 -3.26 10.28 7.32
N VAL A 104 -2.87 9.73 8.46
CA VAL A 104 -1.71 10.23 9.22
C VAL A 104 -0.41 10.05 8.42
N GLN A 105 -0.27 8.95 7.68
CA GLN A 105 0.88 8.73 6.82
C GLN A 105 0.94 9.72 5.64
N LEU A 106 -0.22 10.11 5.10
CA LEU A 106 -0.31 11.05 3.97
C LEU A 106 -0.16 12.51 4.40
N TYR A 107 -0.87 12.94 5.46
CA TYR A 107 -1.07 14.36 5.78
C TYR A 107 -0.36 14.82 7.06
N CYS A 108 0.35 13.94 7.76
CA CYS A 108 1.20 14.33 8.89
C CYS A 108 2.66 14.02 8.59
N TYR A 109 3.57 14.74 9.25
CA TYR A 109 4.99 14.39 9.24
C TYR A 109 5.20 12.98 9.77
N ARG A 110 6.27 12.32 9.32
CA ARG A 110 6.69 11.06 9.95
C ARG A 110 6.90 11.29 11.45
N TRP A 111 6.77 10.22 12.24
CA TRP A 111 6.78 10.34 13.70
C TRP A 111 8.03 11.02 14.26
N ALA A 112 9.22 10.66 13.77
CA ALA A 112 10.47 11.26 14.23
C ALA A 112 10.57 12.78 14.01
N ASP A 113 9.83 13.34 13.03
CA ASP A 113 9.79 14.78 12.73
C ASP A 113 8.61 15.50 13.41
N SER A 114 7.81 14.77 14.19
CA SER A 114 6.55 15.26 14.77
C SER A 114 6.68 15.88 16.16
N GLU A 115 7.89 16.10 16.66
CA GLU A 115 8.13 16.60 18.04
C GLU A 115 7.40 15.74 19.10
N ASN A 116 7.56 14.41 19.01
CA ASN A 116 6.81 13.44 19.83
C ASN A 116 5.28 13.53 19.65
N GLY A 117 4.84 13.80 18.44
CA GLY A 117 3.43 13.86 18.10
C GLY A 117 2.75 15.19 18.40
N THR A 118 3.46 16.23 18.82
CA THR A 118 2.85 17.52 19.18
C THR A 118 2.88 18.55 18.04
N ALA A 119 3.77 18.37 17.05
CA ALA A 119 3.86 19.28 15.92
C ALA A 119 2.55 19.28 15.12
N VAL A 120 2.02 20.46 14.87
CA VAL A 120 0.87 20.69 14.01
C VAL A 120 1.04 22.00 13.26
N SER A 121 0.71 21.99 11.98
CA SER A 121 0.69 23.19 11.15
C SER A 121 -0.69 23.36 10.54
N LYS A 122 -1.23 24.57 10.58
CA LYS A 122 -2.61 24.86 10.19
C LYS A 122 -3.00 24.33 8.80
N LEU A 123 -2.05 24.23 7.86
CA LEU A 123 -2.35 23.92 6.47
C LEU A 123 -1.60 22.72 5.90
N ASN A 124 -0.61 22.18 6.57
CA ASN A 124 0.28 21.20 5.97
C ASN A 124 0.88 20.16 6.92
N ASN A 125 0.33 20.01 8.09
CA ASN A 125 0.66 18.92 9.01
C ASN A 125 -0.42 18.81 10.07
N GLY A 126 -1.22 17.77 10.04
CA GLY A 126 -2.29 17.51 11.00
C GLY A 126 -3.58 17.04 10.33
N LEU A 127 -4.50 16.53 11.12
CA LEU A 127 -5.79 16.00 10.68
C LEU A 127 -6.95 16.55 11.49
N VAL A 128 -8.11 16.65 10.89
CA VAL A 128 -9.36 16.96 11.57
C VAL A 128 -9.88 15.70 12.25
N LEU A 129 -9.84 15.61 13.58
CA LEU A 129 -10.38 14.45 14.28
C LEU A 129 -11.92 14.51 14.32
N ARG A 130 -12.55 13.58 13.57
CA ARG A 130 -14.00 13.37 13.51
C ARG A 130 -14.35 12.08 14.23
N THR A 131 -15.24 12.22 15.24
CA THR A 131 -15.80 11.09 15.99
C THR A 131 -17.33 11.18 15.97
N GLU A 132 -18.03 10.17 16.45
CA GLU A 132 -19.46 10.15 16.63
C GLU A 132 -19.99 11.30 17.50
N GLU A 133 -19.14 11.83 18.39
CA GLU A 133 -19.49 12.90 19.31
C GLU A 133 -19.48 14.31 18.64
N ASN A 134 -18.65 14.48 17.59
CA ASN A 134 -18.46 15.81 16.97
C ASN A 134 -18.76 15.85 15.46
N MET A 135 -19.33 14.80 14.91
CA MET A 135 -19.58 14.72 13.45
C MET A 135 -20.51 15.81 12.90
N ASP A 136 -21.36 16.38 13.74
CA ASP A 136 -22.27 17.49 13.36
C ASP A 136 -21.58 18.86 13.43
N ASN A 137 -20.39 18.95 13.99
CA ASN A 137 -19.61 20.19 14.06
C ASN A 137 -18.78 20.37 12.80
N THR A 138 -19.00 21.42 12.03
CA THR A 138 -18.24 21.73 10.82
C THR A 138 -16.88 22.35 11.11
N ASP A 139 -16.73 23.02 12.26
CA ASP A 139 -15.58 23.87 12.60
C ASP A 139 -14.68 23.17 13.62
N VAL A 140 -13.89 22.18 13.18
CA VAL A 140 -12.96 21.41 14.01
C VAL A 140 -11.52 21.70 13.55
N PRO A 141 -10.61 22.14 14.44
CA PRO A 141 -9.23 22.43 14.06
C PRO A 141 -8.45 21.16 13.71
N LEU A 142 -7.30 21.33 13.06
CA LEU A 142 -6.36 20.24 12.91
C LEU A 142 -5.81 19.80 14.26
N SER A 143 -5.70 18.51 14.41
CA SER A 143 -5.05 17.85 15.55
C SER A 143 -3.68 17.32 15.14
N SER A 144 -2.77 17.23 16.10
CA SER A 144 -1.44 16.68 15.89
C SER A 144 -1.46 15.17 15.63
N SER A 145 -0.38 14.64 15.03
CA SER A 145 -0.25 13.21 14.81
C SER A 145 -0.35 12.39 16.10
N GLY A 146 0.12 12.92 17.23
CA GLY A 146 -0.03 12.27 18.54
C GLY A 146 -1.48 12.03 18.91
N ALA A 147 -2.33 13.06 18.80
CA ALA A 147 -3.76 12.94 19.08
C ALA A 147 -4.45 11.96 18.10
N VAL A 148 -4.01 11.91 16.84
CA VAL A 148 -4.51 10.95 15.86
C VAL A 148 -4.15 9.51 16.28
N TYR A 149 -2.91 9.26 16.67
CA TYR A 149 -2.49 7.93 17.13
C TYR A 149 -3.16 7.52 18.45
N GLU A 150 -3.44 8.46 19.35
CA GLU A 150 -4.24 8.17 20.57
C GLU A 150 -5.63 7.66 20.21
N LEU A 151 -6.30 8.30 19.24
CA LEU A 151 -7.61 7.83 18.76
C LEU A 151 -7.50 6.45 18.07
N ILE A 152 -6.53 6.26 17.18
CA ILE A 152 -6.30 4.97 16.51
C ILE A 152 -6.12 3.85 17.55
N TYR A 153 -5.27 4.04 18.54
CA TYR A 153 -5.00 3.04 19.58
C TYR A 153 -6.23 2.77 20.44
N SER A 154 -6.95 3.82 20.82
CA SER A 154 -8.20 3.68 21.59
C SER A 154 -9.27 2.91 20.83
N ASP A 155 -9.45 3.21 19.55
CA ASP A 155 -10.41 2.51 18.69
C ASP A 155 -10.05 1.03 18.53
N LEU A 156 -8.77 0.73 18.26
CA LEU A 156 -8.31 -0.64 18.05
C LEU A 156 -8.31 -1.47 19.33
N GLN A 157 -7.96 -0.86 20.49
CA GLN A 157 -8.09 -1.56 21.76
C GLN A 157 -9.55 -1.93 22.02
N ARG A 158 -10.48 -0.99 21.86
CA ARG A 158 -11.91 -1.25 22.02
C ARG A 158 -12.42 -2.27 21.01
N ALA A 159 -11.96 -2.22 19.77
CA ALA A 159 -12.34 -3.21 18.75
C ALA A 159 -11.89 -4.62 19.13
N VAL A 160 -10.64 -4.80 19.54
CA VAL A 160 -10.09 -6.10 19.97
C VAL A 160 -10.87 -6.63 21.19
N ASP A 161 -11.18 -5.78 22.18
CA ASP A 161 -11.94 -6.17 23.35
C ASP A 161 -13.36 -6.64 22.97
N LEU A 162 -14.03 -5.94 22.05
CA LEU A 162 -15.36 -6.27 21.57
C LEU A 162 -15.36 -7.54 20.72
N PHE A 163 -14.43 -7.72 19.78
CA PHE A 163 -14.27 -8.95 19.01
C PHE A 163 -14.05 -10.16 19.94
N THR A 164 -13.24 -9.98 20.98
CA THR A 164 -12.96 -11.04 21.96
C THR A 164 -14.21 -11.38 22.78
N SER A 165 -14.97 -10.38 23.24
CA SER A 165 -16.09 -10.58 24.17
C SER A 165 -17.37 -11.02 23.48
N CYS A 166 -17.63 -10.62 22.23
CA CYS A 166 -18.86 -10.96 21.52
C CYS A 166 -18.92 -12.45 21.09
N GLY A 167 -17.76 -13.10 20.93
CA GLY A 167 -17.69 -14.50 20.51
C GLY A 167 -18.18 -14.77 19.09
N ILE A 168 -18.26 -13.71 18.26
CA ILE A 168 -18.62 -13.78 16.83
C ILE A 168 -17.37 -13.52 16.00
N ASP A 169 -17.14 -14.32 14.98
CA ASP A 169 -16.15 -14.05 13.94
C ASP A 169 -16.85 -13.93 12.58
N ARG A 170 -16.16 -13.34 11.60
CA ARG A 170 -16.64 -13.26 10.22
C ARG A 170 -16.67 -14.65 9.57
N ASP A 171 -17.51 -14.82 8.56
CA ASP A 171 -17.38 -15.98 7.68
C ASP A 171 -15.99 -15.92 6.99
N PRO A 172 -15.23 -17.02 6.91
CA PRO A 172 -13.95 -17.07 6.23
C PRO A 172 -13.97 -16.56 4.79
N ASP A 173 -15.11 -16.68 4.10
CA ASP A 173 -15.29 -16.18 2.74
C ASP A 173 -15.51 -14.64 2.70
N ASP A 174 -15.84 -14.01 3.83
CA ASP A 174 -16.11 -12.57 3.92
C ASP A 174 -14.85 -11.75 4.25
N LEU A 175 -13.77 -11.94 3.49
CA LEU A 175 -12.49 -11.24 3.70
C LEU A 175 -12.58 -9.71 3.71
N TRP A 176 -13.68 -9.14 3.22
CA TRP A 176 -13.94 -7.68 3.23
C TRP A 176 -14.54 -7.17 4.55
N LEU A 177 -14.88 -8.05 5.47
CA LEU A 177 -15.32 -7.67 6.81
C LEU A 177 -14.15 -7.73 7.79
N PRO A 178 -13.90 -6.67 8.58
CA PRO A 178 -12.90 -6.75 9.64
C PRO A 178 -13.28 -7.75 10.71
N ASN A 179 -12.26 -8.47 11.21
CA ASN A 179 -12.27 -9.28 12.40
C ASN A 179 -11.12 -8.85 13.34
N ILE A 180 -10.87 -9.62 14.40
CA ILE A 180 -9.81 -9.32 15.37
C ILE A 180 -8.42 -9.25 14.71
N ASP A 181 -8.16 -10.08 13.69
CA ASP A 181 -6.87 -10.13 13.01
C ASP A 181 -6.65 -8.90 12.13
N VAL A 182 -7.72 -8.40 11.47
CA VAL A 182 -7.69 -7.14 10.73
C VAL A 182 -7.45 -5.96 11.67
N ALA A 183 -8.06 -5.97 12.87
CA ALA A 183 -7.80 -4.94 13.89
C ALA A 183 -6.34 -4.98 14.35
N ASN A 184 -5.78 -6.17 14.62
CA ASN A 184 -4.38 -6.33 14.98
C ASN A 184 -3.43 -5.93 13.84
N ALA A 185 -3.70 -6.30 12.58
CA ALA A 185 -2.90 -5.91 11.42
C ALA A 185 -2.91 -4.38 11.21
N THR A 186 -4.08 -3.73 11.37
CA THR A 186 -4.20 -2.28 11.34
C THR A 186 -3.37 -1.63 12.44
N TRP A 187 -3.40 -2.20 13.63
CA TRP A 187 -2.62 -1.69 14.77
C TRP A 187 -1.12 -1.87 14.56
N ALA A 188 -0.69 -3.01 14.04
CA ALA A 188 0.71 -3.27 13.71
C ALA A 188 1.25 -2.23 12.72
N ARG A 189 0.52 -1.95 11.62
CA ARG A 189 0.90 -0.93 10.63
C ARG A 189 0.91 0.49 11.23
N ALA A 190 -0.09 0.84 12.04
CA ALA A 190 -0.14 2.13 12.72
C ALA A 190 1.02 2.30 13.71
N ALA A 191 1.33 1.27 14.49
CA ALA A 191 2.41 1.28 15.45
C ALA A 191 3.78 1.36 14.78
N LEU A 192 3.99 0.64 13.67
CA LEU A 192 5.21 0.75 12.86
C LEU A 192 5.38 2.19 12.33
N SER A 193 4.32 2.79 11.79
CA SER A 193 4.34 4.17 11.31
C SER A 193 4.63 5.18 12.43
N LYS A 194 4.15 4.90 13.65
CA LYS A 194 4.45 5.66 14.87
C LYS A 194 5.83 5.37 15.45
N GLN A 195 6.57 4.39 14.91
CA GLN A 195 7.82 3.90 15.48
C GLN A 195 7.68 3.31 16.92
N ASP A 196 6.48 2.83 17.25
CA ASP A 196 6.21 2.07 18.48
C ASP A 196 6.44 0.58 18.20
N TYR A 197 7.72 0.22 18.11
CA TYR A 197 8.15 -1.10 17.65
C TYR A 197 7.70 -2.24 18.57
N ALA A 198 7.53 -1.98 19.88
CA ALA A 198 7.04 -2.99 20.82
C ALA A 198 5.59 -3.38 20.52
N THR A 199 4.72 -2.38 20.33
CA THR A 199 3.32 -2.60 19.94
C THR A 199 3.23 -3.19 18.53
N ALA A 200 4.05 -2.71 17.57
CA ALA A 200 4.08 -3.24 16.21
C ALA A 200 4.42 -4.73 16.19
N LEU A 201 5.44 -5.14 16.93
CA LEU A 201 5.85 -6.55 17.07
C LEU A 201 4.74 -7.41 17.65
N GLU A 202 4.13 -6.98 18.76
CA GLU A 202 3.03 -7.72 19.41
C GLU A 202 1.86 -7.90 18.45
N LYS A 203 1.38 -6.83 17.84
CA LYS A 203 0.17 -6.86 17.02
C LYS A 203 0.39 -7.58 15.68
N ALA A 204 1.56 -7.45 15.06
CA ALA A 204 1.90 -8.21 13.86
C ALA A 204 1.98 -9.73 14.14
N THR A 205 2.52 -10.11 15.30
CA THR A 205 2.59 -11.51 15.72
C THR A 205 1.20 -12.11 15.89
N LEU A 206 0.27 -11.35 16.49
CA LEU A 206 -1.12 -11.79 16.64
C LEU A 206 -1.84 -11.86 15.29
N ALA A 207 -1.70 -10.85 14.46
CA ALA A 207 -2.41 -10.75 13.19
C ALA A 207 -2.09 -11.87 12.19
N LYS A 208 -0.84 -12.39 12.18
CA LYS A 208 -0.42 -13.45 11.25
C LYS A 208 -0.67 -14.87 11.72
N ALA A 209 -1.10 -15.07 12.97
CA ALA A 209 -1.06 -16.37 13.64
C ALA A 209 -1.77 -17.48 12.87
N ASP A 210 -2.90 -17.17 12.26
CA ASP A 210 -3.76 -18.13 11.54
C ASP A 210 -3.65 -18.00 10.00
N TYR A 211 -2.69 -17.18 9.50
CA TYR A 211 -2.51 -16.89 8.07
C TYR A 211 -1.12 -17.34 7.59
N PRO A 212 -0.95 -18.63 7.24
CA PRO A 212 0.33 -19.11 6.73
C PRO A 212 0.67 -18.47 5.38
N LEU A 213 1.97 -18.32 5.12
CA LEU A 213 2.44 -17.79 3.84
C LEU A 213 1.92 -18.65 2.67
N MET A 214 1.55 -18.00 1.58
CA MET A 214 1.11 -18.68 0.35
C MET A 214 2.24 -19.50 -0.27
N SER A 215 1.89 -20.57 -0.97
CA SER A 215 2.82 -21.36 -1.75
C SER A 215 3.43 -20.56 -2.91
N ASN A 216 4.53 -21.08 -3.49
CA ASN A 216 5.13 -20.45 -4.67
C ASN A 216 4.19 -20.44 -5.89
N ASP A 217 3.38 -21.49 -6.06
CA ASP A 217 2.38 -21.55 -7.14
C ASP A 217 1.32 -20.45 -6.95
N GLU A 218 0.85 -20.24 -5.74
CA GLU A 218 -0.10 -19.15 -5.42
C GLU A 218 0.57 -17.78 -5.58
N TYR A 219 1.84 -17.63 -5.17
CA TYR A 219 2.60 -16.39 -5.36
C TYR A 219 2.69 -16.02 -6.84
N GLN A 220 2.85 -16.99 -7.71
CA GLN A 220 2.96 -16.83 -9.17
C GLN A 220 1.60 -16.79 -9.89
N SER A 221 0.47 -16.85 -9.17
CA SER A 221 -0.87 -16.94 -9.78
C SER A 221 -1.48 -15.58 -10.16
N GLY A 222 -0.83 -14.44 -9.87
CA GLY A 222 -1.27 -13.13 -10.33
C GLY A 222 -1.84 -12.20 -9.26
N PHE A 223 -1.81 -12.55 -7.98
CA PHE A 223 -2.24 -11.68 -6.86
C PHE A 223 -3.64 -11.07 -7.03
N ASN A 224 -4.55 -11.78 -7.67
CA ASN A 224 -5.88 -11.29 -8.04
C ASN A 224 -7.03 -12.09 -7.40
N ALA A 225 -6.71 -13.06 -6.57
CA ALA A 225 -7.65 -13.91 -5.83
C ALA A 225 -7.13 -14.18 -4.40
N PRO A 226 -8.02 -14.28 -3.41
CA PRO A 226 -7.63 -14.58 -2.04
C PRO A 226 -7.05 -15.98 -1.89
N ASN A 227 -6.15 -16.13 -0.93
CA ASN A 227 -5.57 -17.39 -0.48
C ASN A 227 -5.40 -17.34 1.04
N GLN A 228 -4.79 -18.38 1.63
CA GLN A 228 -4.63 -18.51 3.08
C GLN A 228 -3.75 -17.43 3.74
N GLU A 229 -2.93 -16.70 2.95
CA GLU A 229 -2.09 -15.61 3.47
C GLU A 229 -2.86 -14.31 3.70
N TRP A 230 -4.02 -14.14 3.05
CA TRP A 230 -4.75 -12.88 3.06
C TRP A 230 -5.54 -12.68 4.36
N ILE A 231 -5.17 -11.67 5.13
CA ILE A 231 -5.87 -11.27 6.36
C ILE A 231 -7.10 -10.42 6.03
N PHE A 232 -6.98 -9.52 5.03
CA PHE A 232 -8.04 -8.59 4.64
C PHE A 232 -7.96 -8.26 3.16
N GLY A 233 -9.09 -8.26 2.48
CA GLY A 233 -9.17 -7.95 1.07
C GLY A 233 -10.52 -7.40 0.64
N SER A 234 -10.61 -6.91 -0.59
CA SER A 234 -11.86 -6.47 -1.21
C SER A 234 -11.92 -6.87 -2.67
N PHE A 235 -13.12 -7.00 -3.21
CA PHE A 235 -13.34 -7.38 -4.60
C PHE A 235 -13.91 -6.21 -5.40
N GLY A 236 -13.32 -5.94 -6.57
CA GLY A 236 -13.84 -5.00 -7.57
C GLY A 236 -14.38 -5.76 -8.77
N GLY A 237 -15.71 -5.85 -8.88
CA GLY A 237 -16.40 -6.61 -9.91
C GLY A 237 -16.73 -5.81 -11.16
N SER A 238 -17.15 -6.52 -12.22
CA SER A 238 -17.60 -5.93 -13.49
C SER A 238 -18.93 -5.17 -13.37
N GLU A 239 -19.67 -5.39 -12.30
CA GLU A 239 -20.92 -4.69 -11.98
C GLU A 239 -20.68 -3.23 -11.61
N GLU A 240 -19.48 -2.90 -11.15
CA GLU A 240 -19.08 -1.54 -10.83
C GLU A 240 -18.67 -0.80 -12.12
N ASN A 241 -19.25 0.36 -12.37
CA ASN A 241 -18.94 1.19 -13.56
C ASN A 241 -17.49 1.71 -13.61
N LEU A 242 -16.63 1.22 -12.73
CA LEU A 242 -15.29 1.75 -12.46
C LEU A 242 -14.17 0.77 -12.75
N TYR A 243 -14.48 -0.42 -13.22
CA TYR A 243 -13.48 -1.47 -13.43
C TYR A 243 -12.38 -1.10 -14.44
N TYR A 244 -12.60 -0.13 -15.34
CA TYR A 244 -11.56 0.45 -16.19
C TYR A 244 -10.59 1.36 -15.44
N TYR A 245 -10.95 1.81 -14.25
CA TYR A 245 -10.14 2.67 -13.38
C TYR A 245 -9.68 1.95 -12.11
N SER A 246 -9.89 0.64 -12.03
CA SER A 246 -9.46 -0.18 -10.91
C SER A 246 -7.93 -0.28 -10.84
N TYR A 247 -7.42 -0.70 -9.69
CA TYR A 247 -6.02 -1.07 -9.51
C TYR A 247 -5.53 -1.99 -10.63
N PHE A 248 -6.26 -3.09 -10.90
CA PHE A 248 -5.90 -4.07 -11.90
C PHE A 248 -5.86 -3.51 -13.33
N ALA A 249 -6.77 -2.59 -13.67
CA ALA A 249 -6.78 -1.94 -14.98
C ALA A 249 -5.57 -1.02 -15.21
N TYR A 250 -4.89 -0.61 -14.13
CA TYR A 250 -3.71 0.23 -14.19
C TYR A 250 -2.40 -0.55 -14.11
N VAL A 251 -2.35 -1.64 -13.34
CA VAL A 251 -1.10 -2.36 -13.09
C VAL A 251 -1.07 -3.79 -13.63
N GLY A 252 -2.22 -4.48 -13.76
CA GLY A 252 -2.27 -5.89 -14.16
C GLY A 252 -1.62 -6.11 -15.53
N TYR A 253 -0.59 -6.97 -15.62
CA TYR A 253 0.21 -7.15 -16.83
C TYR A 253 -0.60 -7.59 -18.07
N ASP A 254 -1.74 -8.21 -17.86
CA ASP A 254 -2.67 -8.71 -18.90
C ASP A 254 -4.00 -7.95 -18.92
N ALA A 255 -4.07 -6.80 -18.28
CA ALA A 255 -5.28 -5.97 -18.24
C ALA A 255 -5.70 -5.50 -19.64
N GLY A 256 -7.01 -5.51 -19.90
CA GLY A 256 -7.57 -5.07 -21.18
C GLY A 256 -7.59 -3.56 -21.40
N SER A 257 -7.08 -2.76 -20.46
CA SER A 257 -7.06 -1.30 -20.55
C SER A 257 -6.04 -0.82 -21.59
N SER A 258 -6.34 0.32 -22.24
CA SER A 258 -5.39 0.96 -23.17
C SER A 258 -4.11 1.42 -22.46
N ARG A 259 -4.21 1.73 -21.15
CA ARG A 259 -3.07 2.12 -20.32
C ARG A 259 -2.04 0.98 -20.27
N VAL A 260 -2.45 -0.23 -19.87
CA VAL A 260 -1.54 -1.37 -19.73
C VAL A 260 -1.06 -1.86 -21.07
N ARG A 261 -1.96 -1.97 -22.07
CA ARG A 261 -1.58 -2.43 -23.42
C ARG A 261 -0.49 -1.59 -24.08
N GLY A 262 -0.52 -0.28 -23.86
CA GLY A 262 0.42 0.66 -24.49
C GLY A 262 1.63 1.01 -23.65
N TYR A 263 1.54 0.86 -22.34
CA TYR A 263 2.53 1.37 -21.39
C TYR A 263 2.78 0.32 -20.29
N PRO A 264 3.66 -0.65 -20.53
CA PRO A 264 3.98 -1.70 -19.55
C PRO A 264 4.41 -1.12 -18.20
N SER A 265 3.98 -1.77 -17.14
CA SER A 265 4.42 -1.51 -15.77
C SER A 265 5.65 -2.35 -15.48
N CYS A 266 6.73 -1.73 -15.00
CA CYS A 266 8.01 -2.39 -14.78
C CYS A 266 8.48 -2.19 -13.34
N ILE A 267 9.29 -3.10 -12.85
CA ILE A 267 10.15 -2.88 -11.70
C ILE A 267 11.32 -1.97 -12.12
N SER A 268 11.88 -1.18 -11.20
CA SER A 268 13.14 -0.50 -11.48
C SER A 268 14.25 -1.53 -11.75
N LYS A 269 15.15 -1.17 -12.65
CA LYS A 269 16.28 -2.06 -13.01
C LYS A 269 17.13 -2.36 -11.79
N GLU A 270 17.36 -1.36 -10.94
CA GLU A 270 18.14 -1.47 -9.73
C GLU A 270 17.55 -2.50 -8.78
N LEU A 271 16.26 -2.39 -8.45
CA LEU A 271 15.60 -3.37 -7.57
C LEU A 271 15.58 -4.77 -8.21
N TYR A 272 15.37 -4.87 -9.53
CA TYR A 272 15.42 -6.16 -10.23
C TYR A 272 16.80 -6.83 -10.11
N GLU A 273 17.88 -6.07 -10.26
CA GLU A 273 19.25 -6.56 -10.16
C GLU A 273 19.61 -7.02 -8.74
N ASP A 274 19.01 -6.39 -7.71
CA ASP A 274 19.20 -6.76 -6.31
C ASP A 274 18.46 -8.05 -5.90
N ILE A 275 17.49 -8.53 -6.70
CA ILE A 275 16.82 -9.80 -6.41
C ILE A 275 17.77 -10.97 -6.78
N PRO A 276 18.07 -11.90 -5.84
CA PRO A 276 18.91 -13.06 -6.12
C PRO A 276 18.34 -13.96 -7.25
N GLU A 277 19.25 -14.57 -8.03
CA GLU A 277 18.85 -15.50 -9.10
C GLU A 277 18.13 -16.76 -8.58
N THR A 278 18.32 -17.11 -7.33
CA THR A 278 17.69 -18.26 -6.66
C THR A 278 16.31 -17.95 -6.11
N ASP A 279 15.95 -16.65 -6.07
CA ASP A 279 14.68 -16.17 -5.55
C ASP A 279 13.59 -16.23 -6.63
N ILE A 280 12.50 -16.94 -6.35
CA ILE A 280 11.39 -17.08 -7.30
C ILE A 280 10.74 -15.74 -7.68
N ARG A 281 10.87 -14.74 -6.81
CA ARG A 281 10.31 -13.40 -7.03
C ARG A 281 10.96 -12.70 -8.22
N LYS A 282 12.22 -13.00 -8.53
CA LYS A 282 12.88 -12.51 -9.76
C LYS A 282 12.16 -12.94 -11.02
N GLY A 283 11.65 -14.18 -11.05
CA GLY A 283 10.86 -14.72 -12.14
C GLY A 283 9.48 -14.08 -12.34
N MET A 284 9.06 -13.17 -11.43
CA MET A 284 7.86 -12.35 -11.58
C MET A 284 8.08 -11.10 -12.42
N PHE A 285 9.25 -10.96 -13.03
CA PHE A 285 9.60 -9.87 -13.91
C PHE A 285 10.18 -10.41 -15.22
N LEU A 286 9.96 -9.67 -16.29
CA LEU A 286 10.52 -10.02 -17.59
C LEU A 286 12.02 -9.72 -17.60
N ASP A 287 12.84 -10.77 -17.72
CA ASP A 287 14.28 -10.62 -17.95
C ASP A 287 14.52 -10.29 -19.44
N PRO A 288 15.13 -9.14 -19.75
CA PRO A 288 15.47 -8.82 -21.14
C PRO A 288 16.66 -9.62 -21.66
N ILE A 289 17.38 -10.39 -20.82
CA ILE A 289 18.56 -11.19 -21.13
C ILE A 289 19.76 -10.32 -21.53
N SER A 290 19.55 -9.29 -22.36
CA SER A 290 20.57 -8.37 -22.86
C SER A 290 19.99 -6.99 -23.07
N GLU A 291 20.80 -5.95 -22.93
CA GLU A 291 20.44 -4.57 -23.27
C GLU A 291 20.16 -4.38 -24.77
N ASP A 292 20.67 -5.25 -25.63
CA ASP A 292 20.38 -5.22 -27.07
C ASP A 292 18.94 -5.65 -27.41
N ASN A 293 18.23 -6.29 -26.49
CA ASN A 293 16.90 -6.85 -26.71
C ASN A 293 15.76 -5.83 -26.45
N TYR A 294 16.08 -4.62 -26.03
CA TYR A 294 15.09 -3.57 -25.82
C TYR A 294 15.59 -2.17 -26.22
N SER A 295 14.66 -1.28 -26.45
CA SER A 295 14.96 0.11 -26.79
C SER A 295 15.45 0.88 -25.55
N SER A 296 16.65 1.44 -25.63
CA SER A 296 17.22 2.32 -24.58
C SER A 296 16.49 3.66 -24.41
N SER A 297 15.52 3.99 -25.27
CA SER A 297 14.75 5.22 -25.15
C SER A 297 13.44 5.07 -24.41
N ASN A 298 12.88 3.85 -24.35
CA ASN A 298 11.53 3.59 -23.80
C ASN A 298 11.34 2.20 -23.21
N GLY A 299 12.39 1.39 -23.14
CA GLY A 299 12.37 0.03 -22.57
C GLY A 299 11.58 -1.03 -23.35
N GLU A 300 10.93 -0.68 -24.46
CA GLU A 300 10.10 -1.62 -25.23
C GLU A 300 10.99 -2.72 -25.86
N LEU A 301 10.58 -4.00 -25.70
CA LEU A 301 11.31 -5.11 -26.28
C LEU A 301 11.35 -5.01 -27.81
N THR A 302 12.51 -5.33 -28.38
CA THR A 302 12.78 -5.33 -29.82
C THR A 302 13.08 -6.72 -30.37
N ASP A 303 13.35 -7.71 -29.50
CA ASP A 303 13.62 -9.09 -29.89
C ASP A 303 12.30 -9.86 -30.07
N ASP A 304 11.98 -10.24 -31.30
CA ASP A 304 10.74 -10.91 -31.65
C ASP A 304 10.64 -12.33 -31.05
N ASP A 305 11.75 -13.04 -30.90
CA ASP A 305 11.78 -14.41 -30.37
C ASP A 305 11.49 -14.35 -28.85
N LEU A 306 12.10 -13.42 -28.14
CA LEU A 306 11.85 -13.19 -26.71
C LEU A 306 10.39 -12.75 -26.47
N ILE A 307 9.85 -11.85 -27.29
CA ILE A 307 8.44 -11.44 -27.24
C ILE A 307 7.52 -12.64 -27.44
N ALA A 308 7.82 -13.51 -28.40
CA ALA A 308 7.03 -14.70 -28.69
C ALA A 308 7.09 -15.71 -27.53
N GLU A 309 8.25 -15.90 -26.92
CA GLU A 309 8.44 -16.77 -25.75
C GLU A 309 7.58 -16.30 -24.57
N TYR A 310 7.65 -15.02 -24.19
CA TYR A 310 6.85 -14.50 -23.08
C TYR A 310 5.35 -14.56 -23.35
N LYS A 311 4.89 -14.26 -24.56
CA LYS A 311 3.48 -14.41 -24.94
C LYS A 311 3.01 -15.86 -24.95
N ALA A 312 3.88 -16.82 -25.25
CA ALA A 312 3.56 -18.24 -25.13
C ALA A 312 3.47 -18.69 -23.66
N LYS A 313 4.37 -18.20 -22.81
CA LYS A 313 4.38 -18.49 -21.36
C LYS A 313 3.19 -17.85 -20.64
N TYR A 314 2.76 -16.66 -21.07
CA TYR A 314 1.65 -15.89 -20.49
C TYR A 314 0.56 -15.64 -21.56
N PRO A 315 -0.29 -16.63 -21.86
CA PRO A 315 -1.23 -16.57 -23.00
C PRO A 315 -2.35 -15.51 -22.83
N THR A 316 -2.52 -14.94 -21.64
CA THR A 316 -3.41 -13.81 -21.40
C THR A 316 -2.84 -12.48 -21.93
N ILE A 317 -1.53 -12.41 -22.17
CA ILE A 317 -0.85 -11.30 -22.86
C ILE A 317 -1.15 -11.40 -24.36
N THR A 318 -2.07 -10.60 -24.84
CA THR A 318 -2.50 -10.63 -26.25
C THR A 318 -1.50 -9.90 -27.16
N SER A 319 -1.71 -10.00 -28.50
CA SER A 319 -0.92 -9.26 -29.48
C SER A 319 -1.02 -7.73 -29.32
N ALA A 320 -2.05 -7.24 -28.65
CA ALA A 320 -2.24 -5.79 -28.39
C ALA A 320 -1.37 -5.25 -27.25
N HIS A 321 -0.77 -6.12 -26.44
CA HIS A 321 0.11 -5.70 -25.34
C HIS A 321 1.53 -5.52 -25.86
N LYS A 322 2.09 -4.36 -25.55
CA LYS A 322 3.53 -4.12 -25.61
C LYS A 322 4.20 -4.80 -24.41
N LEU A 323 5.42 -5.24 -24.60
CA LEU A 323 6.27 -5.74 -23.51
C LEU A 323 7.49 -4.84 -23.39
N ALA A 324 7.99 -4.70 -22.18
CA ALA A 324 9.20 -3.95 -21.90
C ALA A 324 10.17 -4.77 -21.04
N ALA A 325 11.44 -4.42 -21.08
CA ALA A 325 12.42 -4.92 -20.12
C ALA A 325 11.93 -4.68 -18.69
N TYR A 326 12.09 -5.67 -17.83
CA TYR A 326 11.66 -5.62 -16.43
C TYR A 326 10.13 -5.50 -16.23
N ASN A 327 9.32 -5.84 -17.25
CA ASN A 327 7.86 -5.81 -17.16
C ASN A 327 7.39 -6.69 -16.00
N GLN A 328 6.57 -6.13 -15.11
CA GLN A 328 6.02 -6.89 -14.00
C GLN A 328 5.04 -7.96 -14.48
N LEU A 329 5.11 -9.15 -13.91
CA LEU A 329 4.26 -10.31 -14.14
C LEU A 329 3.67 -10.84 -12.81
N LYS A 330 3.85 -10.10 -11.73
CA LYS A 330 3.34 -10.42 -10.38
C LYS A 330 1.83 -10.23 -10.31
N VAL A 331 1.35 -9.08 -10.76
CA VAL A 331 -0.07 -8.72 -10.69
C VAL A 331 -0.72 -8.90 -12.05
N GLY A 332 -1.61 -9.89 -12.14
CA GLY A 332 -2.49 -10.13 -13.28
C GLY A 332 -3.94 -9.80 -12.95
N VAL A 333 -4.87 -10.04 -13.90
CA VAL A 333 -6.30 -9.80 -13.67
C VAL A 333 -7.06 -11.12 -13.49
N ALA A 334 -8.10 -11.13 -12.64
CA ALA A 334 -9.06 -12.25 -12.58
C ALA A 334 -10.08 -12.20 -13.71
N GLY A 335 -10.23 -11.05 -14.35
CA GLY A 335 -11.12 -10.85 -15.49
C GLY A 335 -10.84 -9.51 -16.18
N THR A 336 -11.11 -9.45 -17.49
CA THR A 336 -10.88 -8.25 -18.29
C THR A 336 -12.06 -7.28 -18.17
N PRO A 337 -11.80 -5.95 -18.24
CA PRO A 337 -10.51 -5.29 -18.51
C PRO A 337 -9.57 -5.17 -17.32
N GLY A 338 -10.00 -5.31 -16.09
CA GLY A 338 -9.18 -5.15 -14.89
C GLY A 338 -9.98 -5.48 -13.63
N ILE A 339 -10.37 -6.75 -13.47
CA ILE A 339 -11.14 -7.26 -12.34
C ILE A 339 -10.24 -8.13 -11.47
N GLY A 340 -10.40 -8.06 -10.14
CA GLY A 340 -9.70 -8.92 -9.20
C GLY A 340 -10.02 -8.57 -7.76
N TYR A 341 -9.60 -9.44 -6.86
CA TYR A 341 -9.57 -9.14 -5.43
C TYR A 341 -8.34 -8.31 -5.11
N LEU A 342 -8.51 -7.27 -4.31
CA LEU A 342 -7.44 -6.42 -3.84
C LEU A 342 -7.10 -6.80 -2.39
N ASN A 343 -5.88 -7.25 -2.14
CA ASN A 343 -5.44 -7.50 -0.78
C ASN A 343 -5.12 -6.16 -0.08
N HIS A 344 -5.49 -6.03 1.19
CA HIS A 344 -5.19 -4.88 2.05
C HIS A 344 -4.19 -5.23 3.13
N PHE A 345 -4.27 -6.46 3.65
CA PHE A 345 -3.32 -7.05 4.59
C PHE A 345 -3.07 -8.51 4.25
N ARG A 346 -1.81 -8.91 4.25
CA ARG A 346 -1.38 -10.31 4.19
C ARG A 346 -0.24 -10.56 5.16
N SER A 347 -0.03 -11.82 5.55
CA SER A 347 0.91 -12.16 6.62
C SER A 347 2.36 -11.82 6.29
N ALA A 348 2.79 -11.78 5.03
CA ALA A 348 4.14 -11.37 4.67
C ALA A 348 4.47 -9.93 5.14
N GLU A 349 3.51 -8.98 5.07
CA GLU A 349 3.70 -7.66 5.68
C GLU A 349 3.97 -7.78 7.18
N MET A 350 3.24 -8.64 7.87
CA MET A 350 3.42 -8.86 9.31
C MET A 350 4.81 -9.42 9.63
N TYR A 351 5.36 -10.34 8.81
CA TYR A 351 6.74 -10.81 8.95
C TYR A 351 7.76 -9.69 8.83
N LEU A 352 7.57 -8.79 7.87
CA LEU A 352 8.46 -7.63 7.68
C LEU A 352 8.35 -6.63 8.85
N ILE A 353 7.13 -6.39 9.36
CA ILE A 353 6.92 -5.58 10.58
C ILE A 353 7.63 -6.22 11.78
N ILE A 354 7.55 -7.54 11.93
CA ILE A 354 8.24 -8.29 13.01
C ILE A 354 9.75 -8.16 12.87
N ALA A 355 10.31 -8.33 11.66
CA ALA A 355 11.73 -8.21 11.42
C ALA A 355 12.25 -6.81 11.76
N GLU A 356 11.62 -5.77 11.21
CA GLU A 356 12.01 -4.39 11.45
C GLU A 356 11.85 -3.98 12.91
N SER A 357 10.74 -4.37 13.54
CA SER A 357 10.50 -4.06 14.95
C SER A 357 11.54 -4.71 15.86
N ASN A 358 11.90 -5.98 15.63
CA ASN A 358 12.94 -6.65 16.37
C ASN A 358 14.32 -5.99 16.20
N TYR A 359 14.65 -5.52 14.99
CA TYR A 359 15.87 -4.76 14.75
C TYR A 359 15.93 -3.52 15.65
N PHE A 360 14.88 -2.67 15.63
CA PHE A 360 14.86 -1.45 16.44
C PHE A 360 14.75 -1.71 17.95
N LEU A 361 14.25 -2.86 18.36
CA LEU A 361 14.28 -3.34 19.75
C LEU A 361 15.62 -3.99 20.15
N SER A 362 16.64 -3.94 19.27
CA SER A 362 17.94 -4.54 19.50
C SER A 362 17.94 -6.06 19.64
N ASN A 363 16.97 -6.72 19.01
CA ASN A 363 16.81 -8.18 18.98
C ASN A 363 17.09 -8.72 17.57
N GLU A 364 18.32 -8.49 17.09
CA GLU A 364 18.73 -8.82 15.72
C GLU A 364 18.56 -10.31 15.38
N GLN A 365 18.70 -11.22 16.35
CA GLN A 365 18.49 -12.63 16.11
C GLN A 365 17.05 -12.92 15.67
N ALA A 366 16.05 -12.39 16.39
CA ALA A 366 14.65 -12.58 16.02
C ALA A 366 14.30 -11.84 14.72
N ALA A 367 14.96 -10.71 14.42
CA ALA A 367 14.82 -10.06 13.13
C ALA A 367 15.28 -10.98 11.97
N ARG A 368 16.45 -11.60 12.10
CA ARG A 368 16.97 -12.57 11.11
C ARG A 368 16.08 -13.83 11.00
N GLU A 369 15.56 -14.32 12.12
CA GLU A 369 14.63 -15.46 12.12
C GLU A 369 13.38 -15.14 11.31
N ALA A 370 12.76 -13.97 11.50
CA ALA A 370 11.60 -13.55 10.73
C ALA A 370 11.91 -13.41 9.23
N MET A 371 13.07 -12.89 8.85
CA MET A 371 13.54 -12.81 7.47
C MET A 371 13.74 -14.21 6.85
N ASN A 372 14.34 -15.14 7.60
CA ASN A 372 14.52 -16.52 7.16
C ASN A 372 13.17 -17.25 7.00
N GLU A 373 12.22 -17.06 7.92
CA GLU A 373 10.86 -17.61 7.80
C GLU A 373 10.16 -17.10 6.54
N LEU A 374 10.21 -15.78 6.28
CA LEU A 374 9.58 -15.15 5.12
C LEU A 374 10.19 -15.61 3.80
N THR A 375 11.49 -15.84 3.73
CA THR A 375 12.21 -15.98 2.46
C THR A 375 12.67 -17.43 2.21
N ARG A 376 13.44 -18.02 3.14
CA ARG A 376 13.96 -19.39 2.99
C ARG A 376 12.88 -20.43 3.28
N ASP A 377 12.26 -20.34 4.46
CA ASP A 377 11.40 -21.41 4.96
C ASP A 377 10.05 -21.43 4.24
N SER A 378 9.62 -20.30 3.69
CA SER A 378 8.49 -20.21 2.76
C SER A 378 8.79 -20.80 1.37
N GLY A 379 10.06 -21.04 1.06
CA GLY A 379 10.51 -21.53 -0.25
C GLY A 379 10.67 -20.45 -1.33
N ARG A 380 10.54 -19.16 -0.99
CA ARG A 380 10.77 -18.05 -1.95
C ARG A 380 12.19 -18.09 -2.50
N ASP A 381 13.18 -18.20 -1.60
CA ASP A 381 14.57 -18.49 -1.93
C ASP A 381 15.14 -19.54 -0.96
N PRO A 382 15.17 -20.82 -1.35
CA PRO A 382 15.71 -21.88 -0.50
C PRO A 382 17.19 -21.74 -0.13
N GLN A 383 17.94 -20.87 -0.83
CA GLN A 383 19.35 -20.60 -0.55
C GLN A 383 19.57 -19.38 0.36
N TYR A 384 18.50 -18.63 0.61
CA TYR A 384 18.55 -17.46 1.48
C TYR A 384 19.00 -17.83 2.91
N ASN A 385 19.86 -17.03 3.48
CA ASN A 385 20.25 -17.11 4.88
C ASN A 385 20.63 -15.72 5.38
N CYS A 386 19.75 -15.10 6.15
CA CYS A 386 20.01 -13.81 6.76
C CYS A 386 21.08 -13.97 7.84
N ASP A 387 22.29 -13.46 7.59
CA ASP A 387 23.41 -13.43 8.55
C ASP A 387 23.94 -12.01 8.79
N ALA A 388 23.32 -11.01 8.17
CA ALA A 388 23.64 -9.61 8.35
C ALA A 388 23.42 -9.13 9.80
N SER A 389 24.10 -8.05 10.18
CA SER A 389 23.99 -7.43 11.49
C SER A 389 24.19 -5.91 11.40
N GLY A 390 23.72 -5.17 12.41
CA GLY A 390 23.81 -3.72 12.43
C GLY A 390 23.07 -3.09 11.24
N GLU A 391 23.64 -2.06 10.64
CA GLU A 391 23.04 -1.32 9.52
C GLU A 391 22.77 -2.22 8.31
N ALA A 392 23.65 -3.16 8.00
CA ALA A 392 23.44 -4.10 6.89
C ALA A 392 22.19 -4.99 7.08
N LEU A 393 21.82 -5.34 8.32
CA LEU A 393 20.57 -6.06 8.58
C LEU A 393 19.35 -5.17 8.31
N LEU A 394 19.40 -3.90 8.67
CA LEU A 394 18.31 -2.98 8.37
C LEU A 394 18.16 -2.76 6.87
N ASP A 395 19.26 -2.61 6.15
CA ASP A 395 19.24 -2.44 4.69
C ASP A 395 18.67 -3.69 4.00
N GLU A 396 19.04 -4.88 4.49
CA GLU A 396 18.45 -6.13 4.00
C GLU A 396 16.94 -6.23 4.28
N ILE A 397 16.49 -5.84 5.48
CA ILE A 397 15.05 -5.79 5.80
C ILE A 397 14.31 -4.83 4.86
N LYS A 398 14.86 -3.64 4.60
CA LYS A 398 14.27 -2.67 3.67
C LYS A 398 14.20 -3.22 2.24
N LEU A 399 15.28 -3.84 1.77
CA LEU A 399 15.31 -4.47 0.45
C LEU A 399 14.18 -5.50 0.30
N TYR A 400 13.94 -6.32 1.32
CA TYR A 400 12.87 -7.32 1.26
C TYR A 400 11.46 -6.72 1.47
N TRP A 401 11.31 -5.55 2.07
CA TRP A 401 10.07 -4.77 1.98
C TRP A 401 9.75 -4.43 0.52
N ASP A 402 10.75 -3.97 -0.22
CA ASP A 402 10.60 -3.56 -1.61
C ASP A 402 10.38 -4.76 -2.55
N ILE A 403 11.10 -5.86 -2.37
CA ILE A 403 10.96 -7.08 -3.19
C ILE A 403 9.61 -7.76 -2.93
N GLU A 404 9.29 -8.05 -1.67
CA GLU A 404 8.12 -8.84 -1.31
C GLU A 404 6.81 -8.08 -1.58
N LEU A 405 6.76 -6.80 -1.23
CA LEU A 405 5.55 -5.99 -1.32
C LEU A 405 5.50 -5.07 -2.55
N PHE A 406 6.34 -5.32 -3.55
CA PHE A 406 6.30 -4.60 -4.83
C PHE A 406 4.86 -4.53 -5.38
N LEU A 407 4.40 -3.36 -5.80
CA LEU A 407 3.03 -3.04 -6.27
C LEU A 407 1.92 -3.19 -5.21
N GLU A 408 2.24 -3.32 -3.93
CA GLU A 408 1.21 -3.42 -2.88
C GLU A 408 0.98 -2.11 -2.11
N GLY A 409 1.63 -1.02 -2.53
CA GLY A 409 1.35 0.33 -2.04
C GLY A 409 2.23 0.78 -0.88
N PHE A 410 3.47 0.31 -0.80
CA PHE A 410 4.35 0.56 0.34
C PHE A 410 5.54 1.46 0.04
N ASP A 411 6.06 1.51 -1.19
CA ASP A 411 7.31 2.15 -1.55
C ASP A 411 7.40 3.61 -1.02
N TRP A 412 6.47 4.49 -1.41
CA TRP A 412 6.42 5.87 -0.94
C TRP A 412 6.33 6.01 0.59
N PHE A 413 5.46 5.21 1.22
CA PHE A 413 5.25 5.29 2.67
C PHE A 413 6.48 4.82 3.45
N ASN A 414 7.16 3.79 2.98
CA ASN A 414 8.37 3.27 3.58
C ASN A 414 9.52 4.25 3.44
N LYS A 415 9.78 4.81 2.25
CA LYS A 415 10.81 5.83 2.03
C LYS A 415 10.61 7.05 2.95
N LYS A 416 9.37 7.53 3.06
CA LYS A 416 9.02 8.59 4.02
C LYS A 416 9.33 8.18 5.46
N ARG A 417 8.92 6.99 5.88
CA ARG A 417 9.09 6.49 7.24
C ARG A 417 10.56 6.29 7.60
N TRP A 418 11.34 5.75 6.68
CA TRP A 418 12.80 5.57 6.84
C TRP A 418 13.58 6.88 6.73
N ASN A 419 12.97 7.94 6.21
CA ASN A 419 13.63 9.20 5.89
C ASN A 419 14.74 9.02 4.86
N GLU A 420 14.45 8.29 3.82
CA GLU A 420 15.38 8.06 2.73
C GLU A 420 15.05 8.95 1.52
N PRO A 421 16.06 9.40 0.79
CA PRO A 421 15.84 10.07 -0.47
C PRO A 421 15.26 9.08 -1.48
N LEU A 422 14.59 9.60 -2.49
CA LEU A 422 14.14 8.84 -3.65
C LEU A 422 15.12 9.08 -4.79
N VAL A 423 15.59 8.01 -5.42
CA VAL A 423 16.55 8.04 -6.53
C VAL A 423 16.02 7.24 -7.70
N ARG A 424 15.94 7.87 -8.88
CA ARG A 424 15.47 7.24 -10.10
C ARG A 424 16.42 7.52 -11.24
N HIS A 425 16.95 6.48 -11.86
CA HIS A 425 17.85 6.60 -12.99
C HIS A 425 17.14 6.36 -14.32
N SER A 426 17.39 7.24 -15.29
CA SER A 426 16.97 7.05 -16.68
C SER A 426 17.83 6.01 -17.39
N PHE A 427 17.43 5.64 -18.61
CA PHE A 427 18.26 4.75 -19.45
C PHE A 427 19.66 5.30 -19.68
N ASP A 428 19.83 6.61 -19.86
CA ASP A 428 21.12 7.24 -20.03
C ASP A 428 22.00 7.21 -18.77
N GLU A 429 21.38 7.01 -17.62
CA GLU A 429 22.02 6.90 -16.30
C GLU A 429 22.18 5.43 -15.83
N GLY A 430 21.76 4.48 -16.66
CA GLY A 430 21.89 3.06 -16.38
C GLY A 430 20.65 2.40 -15.77
N GLY A 431 19.57 3.15 -15.49
CA GLY A 431 18.29 2.64 -15.00
C GLY A 431 17.27 2.39 -16.11
N ASN A 432 15.98 2.44 -15.78
CA ASN A 432 14.89 2.22 -16.73
C ASN A 432 13.72 3.21 -16.59
N PHE A 433 13.95 4.36 -15.96
CA PHE A 433 12.94 5.42 -15.92
C PHE A 433 12.94 6.26 -17.19
N ASN A 434 11.76 6.76 -17.54
CA ASN A 434 11.69 7.82 -18.54
C ASN A 434 12.40 9.08 -18.02
N SER A 435 13.14 9.78 -18.88
CA SER A 435 13.93 10.97 -18.50
C SER A 435 13.11 12.11 -17.84
N LEU A 436 11.78 12.15 -18.06
CA LEU A 436 10.90 13.11 -17.39
C LEU A 436 10.57 12.68 -15.94
N MET A 437 10.89 11.46 -15.58
CA MET A 437 10.59 10.84 -14.28
C MET A 437 11.84 10.39 -13.53
N SER A 438 13.01 10.40 -14.17
CA SER A 438 14.30 10.20 -13.51
C SER A 438 14.67 11.49 -12.78
N ASN A 439 14.42 11.53 -11.51
CA ASN A 439 14.79 12.66 -10.67
C ASN A 439 14.90 12.24 -9.23
N ASP A 440 15.90 12.81 -8.57
CA ASP A 440 16.10 12.62 -7.16
C ASP A 440 15.16 13.51 -6.36
N ARG A 441 14.70 12.99 -5.25
CA ARG A 441 13.94 13.74 -4.25
C ARG A 441 14.61 13.57 -2.90
N ASP A 442 15.06 14.67 -2.32
CA ASP A 442 15.60 14.66 -0.97
C ASP A 442 14.50 14.50 0.09
N VAL A 443 14.91 14.31 1.32
CA VAL A 443 14.00 14.10 2.46
C VAL A 443 13.14 15.31 2.80
N GLU A 444 13.46 16.51 2.30
CA GLU A 444 12.69 17.75 2.49
C GLU A 444 11.66 17.98 1.36
N PHE A 445 11.68 17.13 0.31
CA PHE A 445 10.76 17.27 -0.82
C PHE A 445 9.30 17.35 -0.38
N GLY A 446 8.57 18.27 -0.99
CA GLY A 446 7.11 18.31 -0.83
C GLY A 446 6.65 18.40 0.61
N ASN A 447 7.20 19.32 1.43
CA ASN A 447 6.85 19.45 2.85
C ASN A 447 7.16 18.17 3.64
N ARG A 448 8.38 17.64 3.48
CA ARG A 448 8.81 16.39 4.09
C ARG A 448 7.88 15.23 3.74
N TRP A 449 7.61 15.10 2.45
CA TRP A 449 6.78 14.03 1.87
C TRP A 449 5.35 14.00 2.43
N THR A 450 4.83 15.17 2.78
CA THR A 450 3.52 15.31 3.44
C THR A 450 2.56 16.13 2.58
N TYR A 451 1.40 15.57 2.25
CA TYR A 451 0.36 16.27 1.52
C TYR A 451 -0.21 17.44 2.32
N VAL A 452 -0.48 18.53 1.64
CA VAL A 452 -1.12 19.70 2.24
C VAL A 452 -2.61 19.46 2.46
N THR A 453 -3.19 20.15 3.44
CA THR A 453 -4.64 20.12 3.67
C THR A 453 -5.39 20.62 2.42
N PRO A 454 -6.36 19.86 1.89
CA PRO A 454 -7.11 20.26 0.69
C PRO A 454 -7.85 21.58 0.86
N LEU A 455 -7.90 22.39 -0.21
CA LEU A 455 -8.57 23.69 -0.19
C LEU A 455 -10.04 23.60 0.21
N ILE A 456 -10.71 22.52 -0.19
CA ILE A 456 -12.15 22.33 0.13
C ILE A 456 -12.37 22.20 1.65
N GLU A 457 -11.48 21.51 2.37
CA GLU A 457 -11.55 21.48 3.85
C GLU A 457 -11.39 22.89 4.43
N ILE A 458 -10.41 23.64 3.95
CA ILE A 458 -10.15 25.01 4.41
C ILE A 458 -11.36 25.93 4.14
N GLN A 459 -12.04 25.79 3.01
CA GLN A 459 -13.18 26.62 2.64
C GLN A 459 -14.42 26.36 3.51
N TYR A 460 -14.65 25.12 3.92
CA TYR A 460 -15.85 24.74 4.67
C TYR A 460 -15.63 24.59 6.17
N ASN A 461 -14.38 24.60 6.64
CA ASN A 461 -14.03 24.51 8.05
C ASN A 461 -13.42 25.83 8.52
N ARG A 462 -14.22 26.64 9.23
CA ARG A 462 -13.79 27.98 9.71
C ARG A 462 -12.65 27.93 10.71
N ALA A 463 -12.46 26.83 11.42
CA ALA A 463 -11.34 26.66 12.32
C ALA A 463 -9.97 26.66 11.60
N LEU A 464 -9.98 26.47 10.25
CA LEU A 464 -8.77 26.49 9.41
C LEU A 464 -8.56 27.81 8.65
N GLN A 465 -9.51 28.75 8.73
CA GLN A 465 -9.45 30.06 8.06
C GLN A 465 -8.66 31.11 8.83
#